data_70fad7dff6f2c360a6ebda582704dbdb
#
_entry.id   70fad7dff6f2c360a6ebda582704dbdb
#
_cell.length_a   1.000
_cell.length_b   1.000
_cell.length_c   1.000
_cell.angle_alpha   90.00
_cell.angle_beta   90.00
_cell.angle_gamma   90.00
#
_symmetry.space_group_name_H-M   'P 1'
#
loop_
_entity.id
_entity.type
_entity.pdbx_description
1 polymer ?
#
loop_
_entity_poly.entity_id
_entity_poly.type
_entity_poly.pdbx_seq_one_letter_code
_entity_poly.pdbx_strand_id
1 'polypeptide(L)'
;MAIKVIAQRREVKLGKNPGKKFVMRPDLYTPIQEKKVFAEASTHSGISAGVIKAAWDAAGEVLRTWATEGHSIPLPGLGTMRFGVRSKAVEKLEDVKTNLISVRRIIFTPNVDVKDELKNTSIQI
;
A
#
# COMPACT_ATOMS: atom_id res chain seq x y z
N MET A 1 13.29 -11.22 -11.86
CA MET A 1 11.99 -11.40 -12.54
C MET A 1 11.40 -10.03 -12.85
N ALA A 2 11.03 -9.80 -14.09
CA ALA A 2 10.48 -8.50 -14.49
C ALA A 2 8.99 -8.40 -14.15
N ILE A 3 8.55 -7.20 -13.77
CA ILE A 3 7.14 -6.93 -13.61
C ILE A 3 6.54 -6.70 -14.99
N LYS A 4 5.48 -7.42 -15.30
CA LYS A 4 4.73 -7.22 -16.54
C LYS A 4 3.77 -6.07 -16.40
N VAL A 5 3.69 -5.24 -17.43
CA VAL A 5 2.68 -4.20 -17.55
C VAL A 5 1.90 -4.40 -18.83
N ILE A 6 0.63 -4.06 -18.81
CA ILE A 6 -0.24 -4.14 -19.98
C ILE A 6 -0.87 -2.79 -20.23
N ALA A 7 -1.17 -2.53 -21.52
CA ALA A 7 -1.88 -1.34 -21.91
C ALA A 7 -3.38 -1.53 -21.64
N GLN A 8 -3.99 -0.53 -21.03
CA GLN A 8 -5.43 -0.50 -20.76
C GLN A 8 -6.02 0.78 -21.34
N ARG A 9 -7.11 0.64 -22.09
CA ARG A 9 -7.84 1.78 -22.61
C ARG A 9 -8.65 2.42 -21.48
N ARG A 10 -8.50 3.72 -21.32
CA ARG A 10 -9.16 4.47 -20.25
C ARG A 10 -9.64 5.80 -20.76
N GLU A 11 -10.81 6.23 -20.29
CA GLU A 11 -11.31 7.57 -20.56
C GLU A 11 -10.67 8.56 -19.60
N VAL A 12 -10.02 9.58 -20.15
CA VAL A 12 -9.38 10.64 -19.37
C VAL A 12 -10.29 11.87 -19.47
N LYS A 13 -10.85 12.30 -18.35
CA LYS A 13 -11.80 13.41 -18.28
C LYS A 13 -11.14 14.76 -18.00
N LEU A 14 -9.91 14.74 -17.49
CA LEU A 14 -9.18 15.94 -17.08
C LEU A 14 -7.89 16.06 -17.88
N GLY A 15 -7.43 17.29 -18.10
CA GLY A 15 -6.19 17.60 -18.80
C GLY A 15 -6.41 18.31 -20.14
N LYS A 16 -5.31 18.57 -20.84
CA LYS A 16 -5.34 19.33 -22.12
C LYS A 16 -6.04 18.57 -23.24
N ASN A 17 -6.01 17.24 -23.21
CA ASN A 17 -6.60 16.39 -24.23
C ASN A 17 -7.47 15.32 -23.60
N PRO A 18 -8.71 15.64 -23.17
CA PRO A 18 -9.61 14.63 -22.65
C PRO A 18 -10.01 13.65 -23.76
N GLY A 19 -10.38 12.43 -23.37
CA GLY A 19 -10.81 11.39 -24.29
C GLY A 19 -10.29 10.02 -23.90
N LYS A 20 -10.47 9.04 -24.79
CA LYS A 20 -10.00 7.67 -24.57
C LYS A 20 -8.51 7.58 -24.86
N LYS A 21 -7.74 7.15 -23.87
CA LYS A 21 -6.28 6.98 -23.97
C LYS A 21 -5.87 5.64 -23.41
N PHE A 22 -4.68 5.17 -23.80
CA PHE A 22 -4.11 3.98 -23.24
C PHE A 22 -3.22 4.35 -22.04
N VAL A 23 -3.38 3.62 -20.94
CA VAL A 23 -2.52 3.71 -19.77
C VAL A 23 -1.93 2.34 -19.48
N MET A 24 -0.76 2.31 -18.87
CA MET A 24 -0.14 1.06 -18.44
C MET A 24 -0.59 0.73 -17.02
N ARG A 25 -0.85 -0.54 -16.78
CA ARG A 25 -1.10 -1.05 -15.43
C ARG A 25 -0.30 -2.32 -15.23
N PRO A 26 0.08 -2.62 -13.99
CA PRO A 26 0.76 -3.88 -13.71
C PRO A 26 -0.14 -5.07 -14.03
N ASP A 27 0.44 -6.09 -14.61
CA ASP A 27 -0.18 -7.40 -14.76
C ASP A 27 0.45 -8.32 -13.71
N LEU A 28 -0.14 -8.32 -12.53
CA LEU A 28 0.45 -8.97 -11.36
C LEU A 28 0.40 -10.49 -11.48
N TYR A 29 1.45 -11.12 -10.95
CA TYR A 29 1.48 -12.56 -10.82
C TYR A 29 0.48 -13.03 -9.76
N THR A 30 0.32 -14.36 -9.66
CA THR A 30 -0.55 -14.97 -8.65
C THR A 30 -0.20 -14.48 -7.25
N PRO A 31 -1.20 -14.13 -6.43
CA PRO A 31 -0.93 -13.70 -5.06
C PRO A 31 -0.19 -14.77 -4.26
N ILE A 32 0.75 -14.31 -3.45
CA ILE A 32 1.50 -15.19 -2.55
C ILE A 32 0.70 -15.32 -1.26
N GLN A 33 0.48 -16.55 -0.83
CA GLN A 33 -0.25 -16.81 0.40
C GLN A 33 0.63 -16.58 1.63
N GLU A 34 -0.01 -16.22 2.73
CA GLU A 34 0.63 -16.01 4.03
C GLU A 34 1.53 -17.17 4.45
N LYS A 35 1.06 -18.40 4.26
CA LYS A 35 1.83 -19.61 4.59
C LYS A 35 3.20 -19.63 3.92
N LYS A 36 3.26 -19.24 2.66
CA LYS A 36 4.52 -19.20 1.91
C LYS A 36 5.45 -18.12 2.44
N VAL A 37 4.91 -16.95 2.81
CA VAL A 37 5.71 -15.86 3.39
C VAL A 37 6.40 -16.33 4.66
N PHE A 38 5.66 -16.95 5.58
CA PHE A 38 6.23 -17.42 6.83
C PHE A 38 7.19 -18.59 6.66
N ALA A 39 6.93 -19.47 5.70
CA ALA A 39 7.83 -20.56 5.38
C ALA A 39 9.20 -20.05 4.88
N GLU A 40 9.19 -19.08 3.97
CA GLU A 40 10.43 -18.48 3.47
C GLU A 40 11.14 -17.68 4.56
N ALA A 41 10.42 -16.93 5.37
CA ALA A 41 10.99 -16.21 6.50
C ALA A 41 11.65 -17.18 7.51
N SER A 42 11.04 -18.33 7.72
CA SER A 42 11.62 -19.39 8.58
C SER A 42 12.94 -19.91 8.00
N THR A 43 12.98 -20.14 6.70
CA THR A 43 14.20 -20.59 6.00
C THR A 43 15.33 -19.56 6.12
N HIS A 44 15.02 -18.27 5.98
CA HIS A 44 16.03 -17.22 6.07
C HIS A 44 16.53 -16.96 7.48
N SER A 45 15.66 -17.09 8.48
CA SER A 45 15.98 -16.70 9.86
C SER A 45 16.40 -17.85 10.76
N GLY A 46 16.04 -19.08 10.43
CA GLY A 46 16.20 -20.22 11.32
C GLY A 46 15.15 -20.26 12.44
N ILE A 47 14.19 -19.35 12.45
CA ILE A 47 13.09 -19.32 13.43
C ILE A 47 11.92 -20.09 12.83
N SER A 48 11.20 -20.88 13.66
CA SER A 48 10.07 -21.65 13.14
C SER A 48 8.97 -20.75 12.59
N ALA A 49 8.33 -21.21 11.52
CA ALA A 49 7.26 -20.45 10.85
C ALA A 49 6.11 -20.12 11.82
N GLY A 50 5.78 -21.04 12.72
CA GLY A 50 4.73 -20.80 13.72
C GLY A 50 5.07 -19.69 14.70
N VAL A 51 6.33 -19.60 15.12
CA VAL A 51 6.80 -18.52 16.01
C VAL A 51 6.79 -17.18 15.28
N ILE A 52 7.24 -17.17 14.02
CA ILE A 52 7.22 -15.94 13.18
C ILE A 52 5.78 -15.44 13.01
N LYS A 53 4.85 -16.34 12.71
CA LYS A 53 3.45 -15.98 12.56
C LYS A 53 2.86 -15.41 13.85
N ALA A 54 3.15 -16.05 14.99
CA ALA A 54 2.67 -15.57 16.29
C ALA A 54 3.21 -14.16 16.59
N ALA A 55 4.49 -13.92 16.34
CA ALA A 55 5.10 -12.62 16.53
C ALA A 55 4.51 -11.58 15.58
N TRP A 56 4.29 -11.94 14.33
CA TRP A 56 3.68 -11.07 13.34
C TRP A 56 2.24 -10.69 13.72
N ASP A 57 1.45 -11.68 14.14
CA ASP A 57 0.06 -11.44 14.55
C ASP A 57 0.00 -10.48 15.73
N ALA A 58 0.88 -10.66 16.73
CA ALA A 58 0.95 -9.77 17.89
C ALA A 58 1.36 -8.35 17.48
N ALA A 59 2.40 -8.22 16.68
CA ALA A 59 2.85 -6.92 16.17
C ALA A 59 1.78 -6.26 15.33
N GLY A 60 1.14 -7.01 14.43
CA GLY A 60 0.07 -6.52 13.58
C GLY A 60 -1.11 -5.97 14.36
N GLU A 61 -1.48 -6.62 15.44
CA GLU A 61 -2.57 -6.15 16.32
C GLU A 61 -2.23 -4.81 16.96
N VAL A 62 -1.00 -4.66 17.45
CA VAL A 62 -0.52 -3.39 18.03
C VAL A 62 -0.48 -2.29 16.97
N LEU A 63 0.08 -2.59 15.79
CA LEU A 63 0.16 -1.63 14.71
C LEU A 63 -1.22 -1.14 14.28
N ARG A 64 -2.16 -2.07 14.14
CA ARG A 64 -3.53 -1.75 13.75
C ARG A 64 -4.20 -0.83 14.78
N THR A 65 -4.03 -1.12 16.06
CA THR A 65 -4.60 -0.32 17.14
C THR A 65 -4.06 1.11 17.12
N TRP A 66 -2.73 1.27 17.06
CA TRP A 66 -2.13 2.61 17.06
C TRP A 66 -2.47 3.39 15.79
N ALA A 67 -2.51 2.73 14.64
CA ALA A 67 -2.87 3.38 13.37
C ALA A 67 -4.30 3.93 13.41
N THR A 68 -5.24 3.17 13.96
CA THR A 68 -6.64 3.60 14.05
C THR A 68 -6.88 4.61 15.16
N GLU A 69 -5.90 4.82 16.03
CA GLU A 69 -5.91 5.90 17.02
C GLU A 69 -5.26 7.18 16.50
N GLY A 70 -4.81 7.20 15.26
CA GLY A 70 -4.31 8.41 14.60
C GLY A 70 -2.80 8.58 14.62
N HIS A 71 -2.05 7.55 15.00
CA HIS A 71 -0.59 7.62 14.98
C HIS A 71 -0.02 7.18 13.65
N SER A 72 1.04 7.86 13.20
CA SER A 72 1.91 7.37 12.14
C SER A 72 2.79 6.28 12.73
N ILE A 73 2.91 5.14 12.05
CA ILE A 73 3.54 3.96 12.61
C ILE A 73 4.67 3.47 11.71
N PRO A 74 5.85 3.20 12.27
CA PRO A 74 6.92 2.58 11.49
C PRO A 74 6.60 1.11 11.21
N LEU A 75 6.89 0.69 9.99
CA LEU A 75 6.94 -0.72 9.59
C LEU A 75 8.41 -1.01 9.28
N PRO A 76 9.17 -1.51 10.28
CA PRO A 76 10.62 -1.65 10.12
C PRO A 76 11.01 -2.42 8.87
N GLY A 77 11.93 -1.87 8.10
CA GLY A 77 12.40 -2.46 6.85
C GLY A 77 11.49 -2.22 5.64
N LEU A 78 10.31 -1.64 5.83
CA LEU A 78 9.33 -1.46 4.76
C LEU A 78 8.98 0.01 4.53
N GLY A 79 8.58 0.72 5.58
CA GLY A 79 8.13 2.10 5.45
C GLY A 79 7.34 2.55 6.65
N THR A 80 6.33 3.38 6.39
CA THR A 80 5.42 3.88 7.42
C THR A 80 3.97 3.71 7.00
N MET A 81 3.11 3.60 7.98
CA MET A 81 1.68 3.45 7.80
C MET A 81 0.95 4.54 8.58
N ARG A 82 -0.03 5.19 7.98
CA ARG A 82 -0.80 6.22 8.64
C ARG A 82 -2.25 6.24 8.19
N PHE A 83 -3.11 6.76 9.05
CA PHE A 83 -4.51 6.99 8.75
C PHE A 83 -4.66 8.19 7.81
N GLY A 84 -5.58 8.07 6.87
CA GLY A 84 -5.91 9.16 5.96
C GLY A 84 -7.39 9.21 5.68
N VAL A 85 -7.85 10.37 5.22
CA VAL A 85 -9.25 10.57 4.87
C VAL A 85 -9.35 11.28 3.53
N ARG A 86 -10.46 11.06 2.86
CA ARG A 86 -10.88 11.86 1.72
C ARG A 86 -12.17 12.55 2.12
N SER A 87 -12.23 13.86 1.91
CA SER A 87 -13.41 14.64 2.25
C SER A 87 -13.79 15.56 1.09
N LYS A 88 -15.04 16.02 1.11
CA LYS A 88 -15.48 17.07 0.21
C LYS A 88 -14.88 18.40 0.67
N ALA A 89 -14.45 19.21 -0.29
CA ALA A 89 -13.97 20.56 -0.01
C ALA A 89 -15.14 21.52 0.22
N VAL A 90 -14.95 22.45 1.14
CA VAL A 90 -15.91 23.53 1.39
C VAL A 90 -15.17 24.86 1.48
N GLU A 91 -15.82 25.95 1.15
CA GLU A 91 -15.20 27.28 1.13
C GLU A 91 -15.06 27.91 2.51
N LYS A 92 -15.99 27.62 3.42
CA LYS A 92 -16.01 28.22 4.76
C LYS A 92 -15.59 27.23 5.82
N LEU A 93 -14.79 27.67 6.76
CA LEU A 93 -14.35 26.86 7.89
C LEU A 93 -15.52 26.31 8.71
N GLU A 94 -16.56 27.12 8.89
CA GLU A 94 -17.77 26.75 9.66
C GLU A 94 -18.57 25.62 9.03
N ASP A 95 -18.35 25.35 7.73
CA ASP A 95 -19.04 24.26 7.02
C ASP A 95 -18.29 22.92 7.12
N VAL A 96 -17.14 22.91 7.78
CA VAL A 96 -16.36 21.69 7.98
C VAL A 96 -17.04 20.79 9.02
N LYS A 97 -17.45 19.60 8.59
CA LYS A 97 -18.14 18.62 9.44
C LYS A 97 -17.65 17.21 9.10
N THR A 98 -17.75 16.32 10.07
CA THR A 98 -17.29 14.93 9.89
C THR A 98 -18.08 14.18 8.81
N ASN A 99 -19.30 14.55 8.54
CA ASN A 99 -20.12 13.93 7.49
C ASN A 99 -19.61 14.20 6.07
N LEU A 100 -18.66 15.14 5.90
CA LEU A 100 -18.02 15.39 4.61
C LEU A 100 -16.96 14.35 4.27
N ILE A 101 -16.55 13.54 5.24
CA ILE A 101 -15.57 12.47 5.02
C ILE A 101 -16.24 11.33 4.27
N SER A 102 -15.80 11.10 3.05
CA SER A 102 -16.36 10.04 2.20
C SER A 102 -15.59 8.72 2.31
N VAL A 103 -14.30 8.78 2.61
CA VAL A 103 -13.44 7.59 2.68
C VAL A 103 -12.46 7.71 3.85
N ARG A 104 -12.34 6.61 4.59
CA ARG A 104 -11.28 6.40 5.59
C ARG A 104 -10.34 5.33 5.04
N ARG A 105 -9.05 5.55 5.16
CA ARG A 105 -8.06 4.62 4.57
C ARG A 105 -6.77 4.62 5.37
N ILE A 106 -5.98 3.58 5.12
CA ILE A 106 -4.60 3.50 5.60
C ILE A 106 -3.69 3.77 4.41
N ILE A 107 -2.73 4.66 4.60
CA ILE A 107 -1.76 5.03 3.59
C ILE A 107 -0.41 4.43 3.97
N PHE A 108 0.16 3.65 3.06
CA PHE A 108 1.50 3.10 3.20
C PHE A 108 2.48 3.94 2.39
N THR A 109 3.58 4.36 3.04
CA THR A 109 4.67 5.07 2.37
C THR A 109 5.92 4.22 2.46
N PRO A 110 6.48 3.76 1.33
CA PRO A 110 7.69 2.95 1.34
C PRO A 110 8.90 3.74 1.82
N ASN A 111 9.84 3.04 2.46
CA ASN A 111 11.10 3.65 2.90
C ASN A 111 12.10 3.77 1.74
N VAL A 112 13.29 4.33 2.02
CA VAL A 112 14.32 4.55 1.01
C VAL A 112 14.75 3.24 0.35
N ASP A 113 14.93 2.18 1.13
CA ASP A 113 15.37 0.88 0.60
C ASP A 113 14.36 0.30 -0.40
N VAL A 114 13.07 0.35 -0.07
CA VAL A 114 12.01 -0.11 -0.98
C VAL A 114 11.95 0.79 -2.22
N LYS A 115 12.10 2.10 -2.05
CA LYS A 115 12.11 3.03 -3.18
C LYS A 115 13.27 2.77 -4.13
N ASP A 116 14.46 2.46 -3.59
CA ASP A 116 15.62 2.13 -4.40
C ASP A 116 15.44 0.80 -5.15
N GLU A 117 14.87 -0.19 -4.50
CA GLU A 117 14.52 -1.46 -5.16
C GLU A 117 13.52 -1.25 -6.29
N LEU A 118 12.54 -0.37 -6.10
CA LEU A 118 11.57 -0.03 -7.14
C LEU A 118 12.22 0.59 -8.38
N LYS A 119 13.20 1.47 -8.18
CA LYS A 119 13.94 2.08 -9.30
C LYS A 119 14.72 1.05 -10.12
N ASN A 120 15.22 0.01 -9.47
CA ASN A 120 16.03 -1.02 -10.11
C ASN A 120 15.20 -2.22 -10.58
N THR A 121 13.89 -2.17 -10.44
CA THR A 121 13.00 -3.25 -10.86
C THR A 121 12.82 -3.23 -12.38
N SER A 122 13.01 -4.39 -13.00
CA SER A 122 12.79 -4.56 -14.44
C SER A 122 11.31 -4.59 -14.76
N ILE A 123 10.93 -3.88 -15.81
CA ILE A 123 9.55 -3.83 -16.31
C ILE A 123 9.52 -4.24 -17.76
N GLN A 124 8.59 -5.09 -18.14
CA GLN A 124 8.38 -5.50 -19.53
C GLN A 124 6.91 -5.40 -19.91
N ILE A 125 6.71 -5.11 -21.18
CA ILE A 125 5.37 -4.99 -21.77
C ILE A 125 4.92 -6.34 -22.35
#